data_087a4b9c79ab43b73f3ff2403cf2e93d
#
_entry.id   087a4b9c79ab43b73f3ff2403cf2e93d
#
_cell.length_a   1.000
_cell.length_b   1.000
_cell.length_c   1.000
_cell.angle_alpha   90.00
_cell.angle_beta   90.00
_cell.angle_gamma   90.00
#
_symmetry.space_group_name_H-M   'P 1'
#
loop_
_entity.id
_entity.type
_entity.pdbx_description
1 polymer ?
#
loop_
_entity_poly.entity_id
_entity_poly.type
_entity_poly.pdbx_seq_one_letter_code
_entity_poly.pdbx_strand_id
1 'polypeptide(L)'
;MKKFALLFVLLMSLAAVLLAACGGSSGSCGSSSGTSSGSAPTVHMCGNNFVQTSITISKGQSLTLVDDASAAHIIANGSWVNGSAQLKKEPGAPVVNNLQFNGNDSKTIGPFNAAGTFRLYCTVHPGMNLTVIVQ
;
A
#
# COMPACT_ATOMS: atom_id res chain seq x y z
N MET A 1 39.00 -26.90 46.93
CA MET A 1 38.80 -26.96 45.46
C MET A 1 37.35 -27.20 45.01
N LYS A 2 36.43 -27.64 45.88
CA LYS A 2 35.00 -27.84 45.47
C LYS A 2 34.13 -26.57 45.50
N LYS A 3 34.56 -25.51 46.18
CA LYS A 3 33.81 -24.24 46.30
C LYS A 3 33.94 -23.27 45.12
N PHE A 4 35.05 -23.40 44.35
CA PHE A 4 35.26 -22.55 43.20
C PHE A 4 34.49 -23.06 41.92
N ALA A 5 34.22 -24.36 41.84
CA ALA A 5 33.48 -24.93 40.72
C ALA A 5 31.99 -24.51 40.71
N LEU A 6 31.42 -24.32 41.91
CA LEU A 6 30.00 -23.91 42.03
C LEU A 6 29.79 -22.42 41.62
N LEU A 7 30.81 -21.58 41.87
CA LEU A 7 30.72 -20.17 41.53
C LEU A 7 30.85 -19.93 40.00
N PHE A 8 31.61 -20.80 39.33
CA PHE A 8 31.77 -20.71 37.87
C PHE A 8 30.53 -21.18 37.09
N VAL A 9 29.79 -22.15 37.63
CA VAL A 9 28.55 -22.62 37.01
C VAL A 9 27.42 -21.63 37.16
N LEU A 10 27.40 -20.86 38.29
CA LEU A 10 26.38 -19.82 38.50
C LEU A 10 26.62 -18.56 37.65
N LEU A 11 27.86 -18.28 37.27
CA LEU A 11 28.21 -17.14 36.41
C LEU A 11 27.99 -17.41 34.92
N MET A 12 27.98 -18.66 34.51
CA MET A 12 27.70 -19.05 33.10
C MET A 12 26.22 -19.13 32.76
N SER A 13 25.32 -19.16 33.74
CA SER A 13 23.88 -19.25 33.51
C SER A 13 23.17 -17.89 33.35
N LEU A 14 23.90 -16.77 33.52
CA LEU A 14 23.32 -15.43 33.45
C LEU A 14 23.65 -14.69 32.14
N ALA A 15 24.34 -15.34 31.20
CA ALA A 15 24.77 -14.72 29.94
C ALA A 15 23.92 -15.10 28.73
N ALA A 16 22.76 -15.75 28.88
CA ALA A 16 21.95 -16.28 27.77
C ALA A 16 20.57 -15.63 27.57
N VAL A 17 20.33 -14.43 28.10
CA VAL A 17 19.03 -13.75 27.92
C VAL A 17 19.22 -12.28 27.58
N LEU A 18 19.87 -11.96 26.46
CA LEU A 18 19.85 -10.58 25.89
C LEU A 18 20.17 -10.60 24.38
N LEU A 19 19.47 -11.46 23.63
CA LEU A 19 19.51 -11.36 22.16
C LEU A 19 18.09 -11.58 21.58
N ALA A 20 17.17 -10.73 22.01
CA ALA A 20 15.86 -10.70 21.35
C ALA A 20 15.29 -9.28 21.45
N ALA A 21 15.83 -8.33 20.70
CA ALA A 21 15.17 -7.08 20.35
C ALA A 21 16.00 -6.32 19.31
N CYS A 22 16.11 -6.84 18.11
CA CYS A 22 16.30 -6.02 16.92
C CYS A 22 15.25 -6.43 15.91
N GLY A 23 14.00 -6.22 16.29
CA GLY A 23 12.92 -6.07 15.34
C GLY A 23 13.12 -4.73 14.65
N GLY A 24 13.97 -4.67 13.62
CA GLY A 24 13.94 -3.60 12.66
C GLY A 24 12.57 -3.64 12.01
N SER A 25 11.70 -2.68 12.35
CA SER A 25 10.52 -2.37 11.58
C SER A 25 10.99 -1.78 10.25
N SER A 26 11.47 -2.66 9.37
CA SER A 26 11.41 -2.41 7.95
C SER A 26 9.92 -2.27 7.67
N GLY A 27 9.46 -1.09 7.27
CA GLY A 27 8.08 -0.85 6.88
C GLY A 27 7.68 -1.87 5.82
N SER A 28 7.10 -2.98 6.29
CA SER A 28 6.62 -4.04 5.44
C SER A 28 5.32 -3.51 4.88
N CYS A 29 5.34 -3.15 3.59
CA CYS A 29 4.13 -2.85 2.86
C CYS A 29 3.23 -4.08 2.93
N GLY A 30 2.20 -4.01 3.75
CA GLY A 30 1.33 -5.14 4.05
C GLY A 30 0.53 -5.53 2.83
N SER A 31 0.80 -6.71 2.29
CA SER A 31 -0.12 -7.40 1.38
C SER A 31 -1.33 -7.88 2.18
N SER A 32 -2.25 -7.00 2.48
CA SER A 32 -3.57 -7.40 2.98
C SER A 32 -4.50 -7.62 1.79
N SER A 33 -4.42 -8.79 1.16
CA SER A 33 -5.50 -9.32 0.35
C SER A 33 -6.65 -9.71 1.29
N GLY A 34 -7.38 -8.74 1.78
CA GLY A 34 -8.53 -8.94 2.63
C GLY A 34 -9.81 -8.71 1.84
N THR A 35 -10.38 -9.75 1.24
CA THR A 35 -11.80 -9.77 0.86
C THR A 35 -12.62 -9.91 2.15
N SER A 36 -12.74 -8.82 2.89
CA SER A 36 -13.66 -8.76 4.02
C SER A 36 -15.00 -8.27 3.49
N SER A 37 -16.02 -9.11 3.53
CA SER A 37 -17.42 -8.70 3.33
C SER A 37 -17.74 -7.53 4.24
N GLY A 38 -17.94 -6.33 3.66
CA GLY A 38 -18.38 -5.13 4.37
C GLY A 38 -17.34 -4.01 4.54
N SER A 39 -16.06 -4.24 4.22
CA SER A 39 -15.05 -3.18 4.20
C SER A 39 -15.03 -2.46 2.84
N ALA A 40 -14.81 -1.14 2.86
CA ALA A 40 -14.63 -0.38 1.63
C ALA A 40 -13.44 -0.93 0.81
N PRO A 41 -13.57 -1.06 -0.51
CA PRO A 41 -12.47 -1.47 -1.37
C PRO A 41 -11.25 -0.59 -1.14
N THR A 42 -10.08 -1.21 -0.93
CA THR A 42 -8.85 -0.50 -0.57
C THR A 42 -7.70 -0.96 -1.44
N VAL A 43 -6.91 -0.01 -1.92
CA VAL A 43 -5.64 -0.25 -2.62
C VAL A 43 -4.54 0.49 -1.88
N HIS A 44 -3.49 -0.23 -1.56
CA HIS A 44 -2.31 0.28 -0.89
C HIS A 44 -1.25 0.76 -1.88
N MET A 45 -0.54 1.82 -1.52
CA MET A 45 0.63 2.33 -2.24
C MET A 45 1.86 2.16 -1.36
N CYS A 46 2.95 1.68 -1.97
CA CYS A 46 4.20 1.48 -1.27
C CYS A 46 5.39 1.78 -2.15
N GLY A 47 6.30 2.62 -1.66
CA GLY A 47 7.38 3.14 -2.50
C GLY A 47 6.80 3.82 -3.73
N ASN A 48 7.18 3.37 -4.92
CA ASN A 48 6.75 3.97 -6.19
C ASN A 48 5.69 3.14 -6.93
N ASN A 49 4.91 2.30 -6.21
CA ASN A 49 3.97 1.37 -6.83
C ASN A 49 2.64 1.28 -6.07
N PHE A 50 1.58 0.94 -6.79
CA PHE A 50 0.40 0.33 -6.17
C PHE A 50 0.73 -1.11 -5.80
N VAL A 51 0.39 -1.53 -4.58
CA VAL A 51 0.59 -2.92 -4.13
C VAL A 51 -0.26 -3.88 -4.97
N GLN A 52 -1.51 -3.46 -5.27
CA GLN A 52 -2.36 -4.14 -6.24
C GLN A 52 -2.43 -3.27 -7.51
N THR A 53 -2.11 -3.85 -8.65
CA THR A 53 -2.20 -3.16 -9.96
C THR A 53 -3.61 -3.18 -10.56
N SER A 54 -4.51 -3.98 -9.98
CA SER A 54 -5.93 -3.98 -10.35
C SER A 54 -6.81 -4.31 -9.15
N ILE A 55 -8.05 -3.78 -9.17
CA ILE A 55 -9.10 -4.09 -8.20
C ILE A 55 -10.45 -4.16 -8.90
N THR A 56 -11.28 -5.09 -8.45
CA THR A 56 -12.68 -5.19 -8.88
C THR A 56 -13.60 -4.69 -7.78
N ILE A 57 -14.51 -3.80 -8.12
CA ILE A 57 -15.48 -3.20 -7.20
C ILE A 57 -16.88 -3.25 -7.80
N SER A 58 -17.91 -3.14 -6.97
CA SER A 58 -19.29 -3.05 -7.46
C SER A 58 -19.65 -1.61 -7.86
N LYS A 59 -20.54 -1.49 -8.82
CA LYS A 59 -21.11 -0.21 -9.22
C LYS A 59 -21.69 0.53 -8.01
N GLY A 60 -21.37 1.81 -7.90
CA GLY A 60 -21.79 2.69 -6.79
C GLY A 60 -20.80 2.69 -5.62
N GLN A 61 -19.81 1.79 -5.58
CA GLN A 61 -18.78 1.81 -4.55
C GLN A 61 -17.74 2.90 -4.79
N SER A 62 -17.15 3.35 -3.69
CA SER A 62 -15.95 4.19 -3.69
C SER A 62 -14.73 3.33 -3.38
N LEU A 63 -13.55 3.78 -3.78
CA LEU A 63 -12.26 3.14 -3.57
C LEU A 63 -11.42 3.99 -2.62
N THR A 64 -10.86 3.39 -1.59
CA THR A 64 -9.87 4.04 -0.71
C THR A 64 -8.47 3.71 -1.19
N LEU A 65 -7.66 4.74 -1.40
CA LEU A 65 -6.22 4.63 -1.62
C LEU A 65 -5.52 4.92 -0.31
N VAL A 66 -4.58 4.07 0.09
CA VAL A 66 -3.78 4.19 1.32
C VAL A 66 -2.32 4.26 0.94
N ASP A 67 -1.64 5.30 1.38
CA ASP A 67 -0.20 5.47 1.23
C ASP A 67 0.49 4.98 2.51
N ASP A 68 1.10 3.80 2.45
CA ASP A 68 1.76 3.15 3.59
C ASP A 68 3.23 3.59 3.78
N ALA A 69 3.71 4.46 2.91
CA ALA A 69 5.10 4.91 2.92
C ALA A 69 5.20 6.44 3.01
N SER A 70 6.40 6.95 3.14
CA SER A 70 6.66 8.39 3.16
C SER A 70 6.81 9.01 1.77
N ALA A 71 6.71 8.20 0.71
CA ALA A 71 6.80 8.69 -0.66
C ALA A 71 5.58 9.54 -1.02
N ALA A 72 5.80 10.69 -1.63
CA ALA A 72 4.69 11.52 -2.12
C ALA A 72 4.11 10.96 -3.41
N HIS A 73 2.78 10.92 -3.52
CA HIS A 73 2.08 10.50 -4.73
C HIS A 73 1.12 11.57 -5.21
N ILE A 74 0.92 11.65 -6.53
CA ILE A 74 -0.08 12.51 -7.16
C ILE A 74 -0.87 11.66 -8.14
N ILE A 75 -2.11 11.33 -7.77
CA ILE A 75 -2.95 10.42 -8.54
C ILE A 75 -3.89 11.18 -9.47
N ALA A 76 -4.02 10.69 -10.69
CA ALA A 76 -4.90 11.23 -11.71
C ALA A 76 -5.53 10.12 -12.58
N ASN A 77 -6.59 10.47 -13.31
CA ASN A 77 -7.14 9.61 -14.35
C ASN A 77 -6.15 9.47 -15.52
N GLY A 78 -5.92 8.27 -15.98
CA GLY A 78 -5.02 7.95 -17.08
C GLY A 78 -4.10 6.78 -16.80
N SER A 79 -3.00 6.71 -17.54
CA SER A 79 -2.03 5.61 -17.42
C SER A 79 -0.65 6.01 -17.95
N TRP A 80 0.37 5.32 -17.49
CA TRP A 80 1.67 5.26 -18.16
C TRP A 80 1.62 4.22 -19.27
N VAL A 81 1.98 4.61 -20.49
CA VAL A 81 2.09 3.74 -21.67
C VAL A 81 3.47 3.95 -22.31
N ASN A 82 4.27 2.90 -22.40
CA ASN A 82 5.63 2.96 -22.98
C ASN A 82 6.47 4.12 -22.41
N GLY A 83 6.41 4.33 -21.10
CA GLY A 83 7.16 5.39 -20.40
C GLY A 83 6.60 6.80 -20.56
N SER A 84 5.45 6.97 -21.23
CA SER A 84 4.79 8.26 -21.42
C SER A 84 3.48 8.33 -20.64
N ALA A 85 3.27 9.40 -19.89
CA ALA A 85 2.02 9.64 -19.19
C ALA A 85 0.91 9.99 -20.18
N GLN A 86 -0.20 9.28 -20.11
CA GLN A 86 -1.40 9.50 -20.92
C GLN A 86 -2.54 9.95 -20.01
N LEU A 87 -2.79 11.26 -19.96
CA LEU A 87 -3.96 11.81 -19.29
C LEU A 87 -5.21 11.42 -20.07
N LYS A 88 -6.05 10.57 -19.45
CA LYS A 88 -7.30 10.12 -20.07
C LYS A 88 -8.27 9.70 -18.99
N LYS A 89 -9.41 10.37 -18.94
CA LYS A 89 -10.54 9.96 -18.14
C LYS A 89 -11.52 9.16 -19.01
N GLU A 90 -11.73 7.89 -18.69
CA GLU A 90 -12.75 7.08 -19.35
C GLU A 90 -14.16 7.64 -19.06
N PRO A 91 -15.11 7.50 -20.01
CA PRO A 91 -16.50 7.88 -19.80
C PRO A 91 -17.08 7.18 -18.56
N GLY A 92 -17.73 7.91 -17.68
CA GLY A 92 -18.29 7.38 -16.44
C GLY A 92 -17.31 7.22 -15.27
N ALA A 93 -16.01 7.44 -15.48
CA ALA A 93 -15.06 7.50 -14.38
C ALA A 93 -15.30 8.71 -13.48
N PRO A 94 -15.14 8.59 -12.16
CA PRO A 94 -15.05 9.76 -11.29
C PRO A 94 -13.83 10.62 -11.70
N VAL A 95 -13.94 11.91 -11.49
CA VAL A 95 -12.83 12.82 -11.77
C VAL A 95 -11.79 12.69 -10.67
N VAL A 96 -10.59 12.25 -11.06
CA VAL A 96 -9.41 12.24 -10.20
C VAL A 96 -8.33 13.07 -10.90
N ASN A 97 -8.03 14.22 -10.34
CA ASN A 97 -7.04 15.11 -10.90
C ASN A 97 -6.22 15.73 -9.78
N ASN A 98 -4.91 15.56 -9.84
CA ASN A 98 -3.96 16.12 -8.87
C ASN A 98 -4.29 15.74 -7.40
N LEU A 99 -4.72 14.49 -7.16
CA LEU A 99 -4.99 13.98 -5.82
C LEU A 99 -3.66 13.65 -5.13
N GLN A 100 -3.24 14.51 -4.20
CA GLN A 100 -1.92 14.44 -3.57
C GLN A 100 -1.96 13.59 -2.29
N PHE A 101 -0.90 12.80 -2.08
CA PHE A 101 -0.59 12.08 -0.84
C PHE A 101 0.80 12.52 -0.39
N ASN A 102 0.96 12.72 0.91
CA ASN A 102 2.22 13.19 1.51
C ASN A 102 2.87 12.14 2.41
N GLY A 103 2.54 10.88 2.19
CA GLY A 103 2.99 9.75 2.99
C GLY A 103 2.11 9.49 4.22
N ASN A 104 1.89 8.19 4.52
CA ASN A 104 1.05 7.72 5.62
C ASN A 104 -0.35 8.39 5.63
N ASP A 105 -0.93 8.54 4.46
CA ASP A 105 -2.19 9.25 4.21
C ASP A 105 -3.20 8.32 3.51
N SER A 106 -4.47 8.60 3.62
CA SER A 106 -5.52 7.86 2.91
C SER A 106 -6.58 8.80 2.35
N LYS A 107 -7.03 8.50 1.14
CA LYS A 107 -8.09 9.28 0.47
C LYS A 107 -9.03 8.36 -0.28
N THR A 108 -10.29 8.74 -0.31
CA THR A 108 -11.35 8.00 -1.00
C THR A 108 -11.70 8.69 -2.31
N ILE A 109 -11.83 7.91 -3.36
CA ILE A 109 -12.26 8.34 -4.69
C ILE A 109 -13.53 7.61 -5.11
N GLY A 110 -14.35 8.27 -5.92
CA GLY A 110 -15.64 7.75 -6.36
C GLY A 110 -16.81 8.61 -5.89
N PRO A 111 -18.05 8.09 -5.89
CA PRO A 111 -18.40 6.71 -6.26
C PRO A 111 -18.21 6.41 -7.75
N PHE A 112 -17.96 5.13 -8.07
CA PHE A 112 -17.89 4.62 -9.45
C PHE A 112 -19.29 4.20 -9.90
N ASN A 113 -20.02 5.09 -10.53
CA ASN A 113 -21.45 4.91 -10.87
C ASN A 113 -21.69 4.23 -12.21
N ALA A 114 -20.68 3.93 -12.99
CA ALA A 114 -20.77 3.23 -14.26
C ALA A 114 -19.95 1.94 -14.22
N ALA A 115 -20.48 0.87 -14.78
CA ALA A 115 -19.72 -0.34 -15.04
C ALA A 115 -18.67 -0.08 -16.13
N GLY A 116 -17.50 -0.69 -16.02
CA GLY A 116 -16.42 -0.50 -16.98
C GLY A 116 -15.03 -0.69 -16.38
N THR A 117 -14.02 -0.36 -17.18
CA THR A 117 -12.63 -0.40 -16.78
C THR A 117 -12.08 1.03 -16.76
N PHE A 118 -11.62 1.46 -15.61
CA PHE A 118 -11.12 2.81 -15.38
C PHE A 118 -9.65 2.75 -14.98
N ARG A 119 -8.86 3.72 -15.42
CA ARG A 119 -7.43 3.76 -15.15
C ARG A 119 -7.07 4.97 -14.33
N LEU A 120 -6.21 4.72 -13.35
CA LEU A 120 -5.57 5.72 -12.51
C LEU A 120 -4.06 5.51 -12.57
N TYR A 121 -3.31 6.58 -12.41
CA TYR A 121 -1.85 6.49 -12.38
C TYR A 121 -1.25 7.56 -11.45
N CYS A 122 -0.05 7.32 -10.97
CA CYS A 122 0.72 8.36 -10.28
C CYS A 122 1.48 9.20 -11.30
N THR A 123 1.30 10.51 -11.29
CA THR A 123 1.92 11.41 -12.27
C THR A 123 3.42 11.59 -12.08
N VAL A 124 3.94 11.31 -10.88
CA VAL A 124 5.36 11.51 -10.50
C VAL A 124 6.18 10.23 -10.49
N HIS A 125 5.53 9.05 -10.57
CA HIS A 125 6.22 7.76 -10.59
C HIS A 125 5.94 7.02 -11.90
N PRO A 126 6.88 7.01 -12.86
CA PRO A 126 6.70 6.33 -14.14
C PRO A 126 6.34 4.85 -13.97
N GLY A 127 5.32 4.39 -14.70
CA GLY A 127 4.86 3.01 -14.67
C GLY A 127 3.90 2.66 -13.53
N MET A 128 3.68 3.55 -12.56
CA MET A 128 2.74 3.33 -11.46
C MET A 128 1.30 3.47 -11.93
N ASN A 129 0.68 2.35 -12.32
CA ASN A 129 -0.67 2.24 -12.86
C ASN A 129 -1.59 1.41 -11.98
N LEU A 130 -2.87 1.79 -11.92
CA LEU A 130 -3.95 1.04 -11.29
C LEU A 130 -5.13 0.90 -12.26
N THR A 131 -5.65 -0.32 -12.38
CA THR A 131 -6.87 -0.62 -13.12
C THR A 131 -8.02 -0.86 -12.14
N VAL A 132 -9.11 -0.12 -12.26
CA VAL A 132 -10.34 -0.30 -11.48
C VAL A 132 -11.39 -0.90 -12.39
N ILE A 133 -11.83 -2.11 -12.09
CA ILE A 133 -12.87 -2.84 -12.81
C ILE A 133 -14.17 -2.71 -12.01
N VAL A 134 -15.20 -2.13 -12.62
CA VAL A 134 -16.51 -1.90 -12.00
C VAL A 134 -17.56 -2.79 -12.65
N GLN A 135 -18.26 -3.58 -11.85
CA GLN A 135 -19.30 -4.52 -12.30
C GLN A 135 -20.50 -4.55 -11.36
#